data_0696ff96645e0df40573d78306b0b442
#
_entry.id   0696ff96645e0df40573d78306b0b442
#
_cell.length_a   1.000
_cell.length_b   1.000
_cell.length_c   1.000
_cell.angle_alpha   90.00
_cell.angle_beta   90.00
_cell.angle_gamma   90.00
#
_symmetry.space_group_name_H-M   'P 1'
#
loop_
_entity.id
_entity.type
_entity.pdbx_description
1 polymer ?
#
loop_
_entity_poly.entity_id
_entity_poly.type
_entity_poly.pdbx_seq_one_letter_code
_entity_poly.pdbx_strand_id
1 'polypeptide(L)'
;MSEELVLNTVDLTKHYGGVRALEGANFQLKKGEHVAIMGDNGAGKSTFVRQITGVEQRTRGTIIFDGKEVEFKGPIEARESGIETVFQTLALADHLDVPDNLFLGREKTKWDWLGPFRLLDYKAMRKDTMAALEKTGVKIP
;
A
#
# COMPACT_ATOMS: atom_id res chain seq x y z
N MET A 1 25.68 16.64 -3.92
CA MET A 1 24.35 16.43 -3.31
C MET A 1 24.17 14.92 -3.20
N SER A 2 24.14 14.34 -2.02
CA SER A 2 23.85 12.92 -1.83
C SER A 2 22.41 12.67 -2.32
N GLU A 3 22.25 11.83 -3.33
CA GLU A 3 20.94 11.43 -3.83
C GLU A 3 20.22 10.66 -2.71
N GLU A 4 19.18 11.25 -2.16
CA GLU A 4 18.40 10.69 -1.05
C GLU A 4 17.61 9.49 -1.56
N LEU A 5 17.95 8.27 -1.08
CA LEU A 5 17.22 7.06 -1.38
C LEU A 5 15.98 6.97 -0.48
N VAL A 6 14.82 6.86 -1.10
CA VAL A 6 13.55 6.63 -0.40
C VAL A 6 13.33 5.15 -0.14
N LEU A 7 13.65 4.29 -1.11
CA LEU A 7 13.51 2.85 -0.96
C LEU A 7 14.78 2.15 -1.46
N ASN A 8 15.27 1.21 -0.67
CA ASN A 8 16.37 0.33 -1.06
C ASN A 8 16.06 -1.09 -0.61
N THR A 9 16.25 -2.07 -1.50
CA THR A 9 16.13 -3.48 -1.15
C THR A 9 17.45 -4.19 -1.42
N VAL A 10 17.83 -5.06 -0.50
CA VAL A 10 19.08 -5.82 -0.56
C VAL A 10 18.77 -7.31 -0.45
N ASP A 11 19.15 -8.08 -1.48
CA ASP A 11 18.99 -9.54 -1.56
C ASP A 11 17.56 -10.03 -1.27
N LEU A 12 16.55 -9.23 -1.68
CA LEU A 12 15.16 -9.50 -1.37
C LEU A 12 14.71 -10.79 -2.04
N THR A 13 14.24 -11.75 -1.26
CA THR A 13 13.95 -13.11 -1.71
C THR A 13 12.60 -13.57 -1.18
N LYS A 14 11.84 -14.27 -2.03
CA LYS A 14 10.58 -14.91 -1.66
C LYS A 14 10.48 -16.33 -2.21
N HIS A 15 10.31 -17.26 -1.32
CA HIS A 15 10.00 -18.66 -1.66
C HIS A 15 8.61 -19.02 -1.12
N TYR A 16 7.87 -19.79 -1.91
CA TYR A 16 6.62 -20.44 -1.50
C TYR A 16 6.86 -21.95 -1.50
N GLY A 17 7.24 -22.49 -0.34
CA GLY A 17 7.69 -23.87 -0.28
C GLY A 17 8.90 -24.13 -1.20
N GLY A 18 8.75 -24.98 -2.19
CA GLY A 18 9.79 -25.28 -3.17
C GLY A 18 9.88 -24.29 -4.35
N VAL A 19 8.95 -23.35 -4.47
CA VAL A 19 8.90 -22.39 -5.59
C VAL A 19 9.67 -21.12 -5.24
N ARG A 20 10.68 -20.80 -6.04
CA ARG A 20 11.44 -19.54 -5.94
C ARG A 20 10.75 -18.46 -6.76
N ALA A 21 9.91 -17.65 -6.13
CA ALA A 21 9.13 -16.63 -6.80
C ALA A 21 9.89 -15.31 -6.98
N LEU A 22 10.86 -15.04 -6.12
CA LEU A 22 11.81 -13.94 -6.23
C LEU A 22 13.14 -14.37 -5.59
N GLU A 23 14.25 -14.06 -6.22
CA GLU A 23 15.57 -14.46 -5.72
C GLU A 23 16.55 -13.29 -5.82
N GLY A 24 17.05 -12.83 -4.65
CA GLY A 24 18.14 -11.89 -4.57
C GLY A 24 17.89 -10.52 -5.23
N ALA A 25 16.67 -9.99 -5.17
CA ALA A 25 16.34 -8.72 -5.83
C ALA A 25 16.94 -7.53 -5.08
N ASN A 26 17.71 -6.74 -5.83
CA ASN A 26 18.28 -5.48 -5.39
C ASN A 26 17.64 -4.35 -6.17
N PHE A 27 17.12 -3.33 -5.47
CA PHE A 27 16.39 -2.23 -6.07
C PHE A 27 16.64 -0.95 -5.29
N GLN A 28 16.75 0.17 -5.98
CA GLN A 28 16.90 1.49 -5.38
C GLN A 28 15.96 2.48 -6.04
N LEU A 29 15.28 3.28 -5.22
CA LEU A 29 14.41 4.36 -5.65
C LEU A 29 14.85 5.66 -4.95
N LYS A 30 15.13 6.67 -5.75
CA LYS A 30 15.51 8.00 -5.27
C LYS A 30 14.27 8.87 -5.07
N LYS A 31 14.39 9.89 -4.27
CA LYS A 31 13.31 10.86 -4.05
C LYS A 31 12.95 11.58 -5.36
N GLY A 32 11.64 11.56 -5.69
CA GLY A 32 11.12 12.15 -6.93
C GLY A 32 11.37 11.34 -8.19
N GLU A 33 11.95 10.14 -8.08
CA GLU A 33 12.18 9.26 -9.22
C GLU A 33 10.92 8.45 -9.56
N HIS A 34 10.72 8.18 -10.86
CA HIS A 34 9.70 7.27 -11.37
C HIS A 34 10.38 6.07 -12.02
N VAL A 35 10.10 4.88 -11.52
CA VAL A 35 10.71 3.63 -12.02
C VAL A 35 9.65 2.67 -12.51
N ALA A 36 9.86 2.08 -13.69
CA ALA A 36 9.03 1.00 -14.22
C ALA A 36 9.74 -0.34 -14.04
N ILE A 37 9.05 -1.31 -13.42
CA ILE A 37 9.53 -2.68 -13.28
C ILE A 37 8.97 -3.50 -14.45
N MET A 38 9.84 -3.93 -15.35
CA MET A 38 9.48 -4.72 -16.54
C MET A 38 10.07 -6.13 -16.46
N GLY A 39 9.45 -7.07 -17.17
CA GLY A 39 9.86 -8.46 -17.24
C GLY A 39 8.72 -9.38 -17.63
N ASP A 40 9.01 -10.63 -17.95
CA ASP A 40 8.03 -11.64 -18.38
C ASP A 40 7.03 -12.03 -17.27
N ASN A 41 5.99 -12.75 -17.65
CA ASN A 41 5.07 -13.34 -16.67
C ASN A 41 5.81 -14.36 -15.83
N GLY A 42 5.65 -14.27 -14.50
CA GLY A 42 6.40 -15.13 -13.57
C GLY A 42 7.78 -14.57 -13.14
N ALA A 43 8.25 -13.45 -13.68
CA ALA A 43 9.54 -12.84 -13.31
C ALA A 43 9.62 -12.26 -11.88
N GLY A 44 8.59 -12.46 -11.05
CA GLY A 44 8.60 -12.02 -9.65
C GLY A 44 8.19 -10.55 -9.42
N LYS A 45 7.78 -9.80 -10.45
CA LYS A 45 7.42 -8.37 -10.33
C LYS A 45 6.36 -8.11 -9.25
N SER A 46 5.25 -8.82 -9.33
CA SER A 46 4.16 -8.67 -8.33
C SER A 46 4.58 -9.16 -6.95
N THR A 47 5.39 -10.20 -6.87
CA THR A 47 5.95 -10.71 -5.62
C THR A 47 6.87 -9.67 -4.97
N PHE A 48 7.71 -9.00 -5.75
CA PHE A 48 8.55 -7.90 -5.29
C PHE A 48 7.71 -6.75 -4.70
N VAL A 49 6.71 -6.27 -5.45
CA VAL A 49 5.83 -5.19 -4.99
C VAL A 49 5.07 -5.58 -3.72
N ARG A 50 4.54 -6.82 -3.65
CA ARG A 50 3.80 -7.29 -2.46
C ARG A 50 4.66 -7.34 -1.20
N GLN A 51 5.97 -7.60 -1.31
CA GLN A 51 6.87 -7.54 -0.16
C GLN A 51 7.11 -6.12 0.32
N ILE A 52 7.34 -5.18 -0.59
CA ILE A 52 7.54 -3.76 -0.25
C ILE A 52 6.29 -3.17 0.42
N THR A 53 5.13 -3.59 -0.04
CA THR A 53 3.83 -3.08 0.46
C THR A 53 3.29 -3.86 1.67
N GLY A 54 4.07 -4.79 2.22
CA GLY A 54 3.68 -5.56 3.40
C GLY A 54 2.57 -6.58 3.17
N VAL A 55 2.12 -6.78 1.91
CA VAL A 55 1.10 -7.81 1.58
C VAL A 55 1.66 -9.22 1.82
N GLU A 56 2.95 -9.39 1.60
CA GLU A 56 3.65 -10.65 1.78
C GLU A 56 4.98 -10.45 2.51
N GLN A 57 5.28 -11.37 3.42
CA GLN A 57 6.55 -11.36 4.13
C GLN A 57 7.67 -11.93 3.25
N ARG A 58 8.84 -11.32 3.33
CA ARG A 58 10.07 -11.84 2.69
C ARG A 58 10.51 -13.16 3.32
N THR A 59 11.20 -13.99 2.54
CA THR A 59 11.90 -15.17 3.07
C THR A 59 13.28 -14.76 3.61
N ARG A 60 13.96 -13.83 2.91
CA ARG A 60 15.22 -13.23 3.34
C ARG A 60 15.44 -11.88 2.64
N GLY A 61 16.53 -11.21 3.00
CA GLY A 61 16.90 -9.90 2.48
C GLY A 61 16.37 -8.76 3.34
N THR A 62 16.66 -7.55 2.93
CA THR A 62 16.35 -6.34 3.73
C THR A 62 15.60 -5.33 2.88
N ILE A 63 14.63 -4.66 3.48
CA ILE A 63 13.93 -3.50 2.92
C ILE A 63 14.30 -2.30 3.78
N ILE A 64 14.82 -1.24 3.17
CA ILE A 64 15.17 0.01 3.81
C ILE A 64 14.27 1.09 3.22
N PHE A 65 13.48 1.74 4.04
CA PHE A 65 12.58 2.83 3.67
C PHE A 65 12.92 4.09 4.48
N ASP A 66 13.11 5.21 3.81
CA ASP A 66 13.58 6.48 4.41
C ASP A 66 14.78 6.29 5.35
N GLY A 67 15.77 5.49 4.89
CA GLY A 67 17.01 5.22 5.62
C GLY A 67 16.86 4.27 6.82
N LYS A 68 15.69 3.70 7.07
CA LYS A 68 15.44 2.76 8.17
C LYS A 68 15.09 1.38 7.62
N GLU A 69 15.66 0.34 8.23
CA GLU A 69 15.22 -1.02 7.95
C GLU A 69 13.80 -1.22 8.45
N VAL A 70 12.93 -1.77 7.58
CA VAL A 70 11.51 -1.98 7.86
C VAL A 70 11.10 -3.43 7.61
N GLU A 71 10.16 -3.89 8.41
CA GLU A 71 9.48 -5.17 8.23
C GLU A 71 8.00 -4.99 8.53
N PHE A 72 7.21 -4.74 7.49
CA PHE A 72 5.78 -4.48 7.64
C PHE A 72 5.04 -5.79 7.91
N LYS A 73 4.27 -5.85 8.98
CA LYS A 73 3.41 -6.99 9.32
C LYS A 73 2.17 -7.09 8.42
N GLY A 74 1.86 -6.01 7.72
CA GLY A 74 0.73 -5.94 6.82
C GLY A 74 0.67 -4.63 6.02
N PRO A 75 -0.25 -4.53 5.04
CA PRO A 75 -0.37 -3.35 4.19
C PRO A 75 -0.74 -2.06 4.94
N ILE A 76 -1.42 -2.17 6.07
CA ILE A 76 -1.79 -1.02 6.91
C ILE A 76 -0.54 -0.34 7.46
N GLU A 77 0.40 -1.12 7.98
CA GLU A 77 1.65 -0.61 8.55
C GLU A 77 2.55 0.03 7.48
N ALA A 78 2.61 -0.58 6.27
CA ALA A 78 3.32 0.00 5.13
C ALA A 78 2.72 1.36 4.73
N ARG A 79 1.39 1.45 4.70
CA ARG A 79 0.67 2.69 4.38
C ARG A 79 0.87 3.77 5.45
N GLU A 80 0.84 3.43 6.72
CA GLU A 80 1.12 4.35 7.82
C GLU A 80 2.55 4.89 7.76
N SER A 81 3.47 4.11 7.19
CA SER A 81 4.85 4.53 6.95
C SER A 81 5.01 5.39 5.69
N GLY A 82 3.97 5.52 4.84
CA GLY A 82 3.97 6.36 3.65
C GLY A 82 4.04 5.59 2.31
N ILE A 83 3.96 4.26 2.32
CA ILE A 83 3.94 3.44 1.10
C ILE A 83 2.48 3.17 0.69
N GLU A 84 1.98 3.88 -0.30
CA GLU A 84 0.63 3.67 -0.84
C GLU A 84 0.67 2.77 -2.07
N THR A 85 -0.32 1.90 -2.24
CA THR A 85 -0.38 0.92 -3.33
C THR A 85 -1.71 0.98 -4.05
N VAL A 86 -1.65 1.03 -5.38
CA VAL A 86 -2.82 0.85 -6.24
C VAL A 86 -2.71 -0.50 -6.93
N PHE A 87 -3.66 -1.39 -6.64
CA PHE A 87 -3.70 -2.71 -7.25
C PHE A 87 -4.37 -2.67 -8.63
N GLN A 88 -3.98 -3.59 -9.51
CA GLN A 88 -4.51 -3.72 -10.86
C GLN A 88 -6.02 -4.04 -10.87
N THR A 89 -6.50 -4.81 -9.90
CA THR A 89 -7.93 -5.07 -9.70
C THR A 89 -8.49 -3.96 -8.82
N LEU A 90 -9.42 -3.18 -9.36
CA LEU A 90 -10.21 -2.24 -8.59
C LEU A 90 -11.00 -3.04 -7.56
N ALA A 91 -10.58 -2.97 -6.31
CA ALA A 91 -11.27 -3.59 -5.19
C ALA A 91 -12.45 -2.70 -4.76
N LEU A 92 -13.39 -2.47 -5.69
CA LEU A 92 -14.65 -1.81 -5.38
C LEU A 92 -15.66 -2.87 -4.95
N ALA A 93 -16.33 -2.63 -3.84
CA ALA A 93 -17.47 -3.41 -3.43
C ALA A 93 -18.72 -2.84 -4.09
N ASP A 94 -19.26 -3.53 -5.11
CA ASP A 94 -20.35 -3.05 -5.96
C ASP A 94 -21.64 -2.72 -5.19
N HIS A 95 -21.80 -3.25 -4.00
CA HIS A 95 -22.96 -3.04 -3.12
C HIS A 95 -22.75 -1.98 -2.04
N LEU A 96 -21.60 -1.32 -2.03
CA LEU A 96 -21.30 -0.22 -1.13
C LEU A 96 -21.33 1.13 -1.83
N ASP A 97 -21.77 2.16 -1.12
CA ASP A 97 -21.73 3.54 -1.57
C ASP A 97 -20.30 4.03 -1.81
N VAL A 98 -20.17 5.14 -2.55
CA VAL A 98 -18.86 5.77 -2.81
C VAL A 98 -18.12 6.15 -1.51
N PRO A 99 -18.76 6.76 -0.51
CA PRO A 99 -18.15 7.00 0.78
C PRO A 99 -17.66 5.73 1.47
N ASP A 100 -18.45 4.66 1.46
CA ASP A 100 -18.11 3.40 2.12
C ASP A 100 -16.94 2.70 1.43
N ASN A 101 -16.90 2.70 0.09
CA ASN A 101 -15.76 2.21 -0.66
C ASN A 101 -14.49 3.02 -0.40
N LEU A 102 -14.59 4.36 -0.34
CA LEU A 102 -13.44 5.23 -0.12
C LEU A 102 -12.85 5.05 1.27
N PHE A 103 -13.69 4.79 2.26
CA PHE A 103 -13.29 4.62 3.66
C PHE A 103 -13.20 3.17 4.13
N LEU A 104 -13.30 2.19 3.22
CA LEU A 104 -13.23 0.77 3.57
C LEU A 104 -11.91 0.45 4.30
N GLY A 105 -12.03 -0.10 5.52
CA GLY A 105 -10.90 -0.39 6.40
C GLY A 105 -10.25 0.84 7.06
N ARG A 106 -10.85 2.02 6.91
CA ARG A 106 -10.46 3.28 7.56
C ARG A 106 -11.69 4.16 7.87
N GLU A 107 -12.77 3.50 8.24
CA GLU A 107 -14.04 4.14 8.52
C GLU A 107 -13.90 5.17 9.63
N LYS A 108 -14.54 6.33 9.46
CA LYS A 108 -14.61 7.34 10.51
C LYS A 108 -15.67 6.92 11.53
N THR A 109 -15.29 6.99 12.79
CA THR A 109 -16.17 6.63 13.90
C THR A 109 -16.48 7.81 14.78
N LYS A 110 -17.67 7.81 15.36
CA LYS A 110 -18.06 8.68 16.46
C LYS A 110 -17.77 8.00 17.79
N TRP A 111 -17.41 8.82 18.78
CA TRP A 111 -17.22 8.35 20.16
C TRP A 111 -16.17 7.23 20.26
N ASP A 112 -14.94 7.51 19.85
CA ASP A 112 -13.80 6.57 19.89
C ASP A 112 -13.56 5.98 21.28
N TRP A 113 -14.01 6.63 22.34
CA TRP A 113 -13.94 6.17 23.72
C TRP A 113 -14.83 4.95 24.02
N LEU A 114 -15.83 4.63 23.15
CA LEU A 114 -16.71 3.46 23.29
C LEU A 114 -16.09 2.14 22.83
N GLY A 115 -14.83 2.13 22.40
CA GLY A 115 -14.14 0.91 21.98
C GLY A 115 -14.89 0.15 20.87
N PRO A 116 -15.28 -1.12 21.09
CA PRO A 116 -15.92 -1.94 20.06
C PRO A 116 -17.34 -1.49 19.68
N PHE A 117 -17.97 -0.61 20.46
CA PHE A 117 -19.33 -0.10 20.21
C PHE A 117 -19.34 1.26 19.46
N ARG A 118 -18.24 1.60 18.82
CA ARG A 118 -18.15 2.82 18.01
C ARG A 118 -19.16 2.82 16.86
N LEU A 119 -19.85 3.94 16.67
CA LEU A 119 -20.77 4.12 15.55
C LEU A 119 -20.05 4.80 14.38
N LEU A 120 -20.36 4.41 13.15
CA LEU A 120 -19.83 5.02 11.93
C LEU A 120 -20.30 6.48 11.81
N ASP A 121 -19.40 7.38 11.45
CA ASP A 121 -19.71 8.77 11.13
C ASP A 121 -19.91 8.98 9.63
N TYR A 122 -21.04 8.50 9.12
CA TYR A 122 -21.41 8.66 7.71
C TYR A 122 -21.40 10.11 7.22
N LYS A 123 -21.74 11.07 8.09
CA LYS A 123 -21.72 12.51 7.72
C LYS A 123 -20.32 13.00 7.46
N ALA A 124 -19.37 12.63 8.32
CA ALA A 124 -17.96 12.98 8.14
C ALA A 124 -17.38 12.30 6.90
N MET A 125 -17.63 10.99 6.72
CA MET A 125 -17.16 10.23 5.58
C MET A 125 -17.69 10.82 4.27
N ARG A 126 -18.98 11.13 4.18
CA ARG A 126 -19.61 11.73 2.99
C ARG A 126 -19.04 13.11 2.68
N LYS A 127 -18.85 13.96 3.70
CA LYS A 127 -18.25 15.30 3.54
C LYS A 127 -16.84 15.20 2.93
N ASP A 128 -16.02 14.33 3.47
CA ASP A 128 -14.63 14.19 3.02
C ASP A 128 -14.54 13.52 1.64
N THR A 129 -15.46 12.59 1.34
CA THR A 129 -15.61 12.02 -0.01
C THR A 129 -15.90 13.11 -1.03
N MET A 130 -16.87 13.99 -0.75
CA MET A 130 -17.18 15.08 -1.66
C MET A 130 -16.00 16.01 -1.87
N ALA A 131 -15.29 16.39 -0.81
CA ALA A 131 -14.10 17.23 -0.90
C ALA A 131 -12.95 16.54 -1.69
N ALA A 132 -12.80 15.23 -1.57
CA ALA A 132 -11.81 14.47 -2.34
C ALA A 132 -12.17 14.42 -3.83
N LEU A 133 -13.44 14.20 -4.15
CA LEU A 133 -13.93 14.16 -5.54
C LEU A 133 -13.84 15.51 -6.23
N GLU A 134 -14.16 16.60 -5.53
CA GLU A 134 -13.99 17.97 -6.06
C GLU A 134 -12.53 18.26 -6.44
N LYS A 135 -11.57 17.81 -5.63
CA LYS A 135 -10.13 17.98 -5.93
C LYS A 135 -9.69 17.20 -7.17
N THR A 136 -10.32 16.08 -7.47
CA THR A 136 -10.01 15.25 -8.67
C THR A 136 -10.79 15.70 -9.90
N GLY A 137 -11.72 16.66 -9.77
CA GLY A 137 -12.56 17.11 -10.88
C GLY A 137 -13.66 16.12 -11.28
N VAL A 138 -13.86 15.06 -10.51
CA VAL A 138 -14.90 14.07 -10.75
C VAL A 138 -16.23 14.60 -10.20
N LYS A 139 -17.22 14.75 -11.09
CA LYS A 139 -18.60 15.06 -10.71
C LYS A 139 -19.37 13.75 -10.63
N ILE A 140 -19.87 13.42 -9.46
CA ILE A 140 -20.84 12.34 -9.29
C ILE A 140 -22.23 12.95 -9.34
N PRO A 141 -23.15 12.38 -10.12
CA PRO A 141 -24.52 12.85 -10.21
C PRO A 141 -25.29 12.68 -8.90
#